data_97d7767a381fca558422c2984b53d848
#
_entry.id   97d7767a381fca558422c2984b53d848
#
_cell.length_a   1.000
_cell.length_b   1.000
_cell.length_c   1.000
_cell.angle_alpha   90.00
_cell.angle_beta   90.00
_cell.angle_gamma   90.00
#
_symmetry.space_group_name_H-M   'P 1'
#
loop_
_entity.id
_entity.type
_entity.pdbx_description
1 polymer ?
#
loop_
_entity_poly.entity_id
_entity_poly.type
_entity_poly.pdbx_seq_one_letter_code
_entity_poly.pdbx_strand_id
1 'polypeptide(L)'
;MIVYRGVAAPNPLRRHEHNDIVVFMPPSLISLVGHPAQVLPRGLHFVSLREFRDAFVFNAHRAWLFDGFRAACHDLRTAGCARIFVGGSFVTSKPTPSDYDACWDPVGVSANLEPMLYDENLRIERRDRYRGDLLIGGCDPGPTGEFFRFLSRDKTTGEERGMIGIKLKLLEIMNS
;
A
#
# COMPACT_ATOMS: atom_id res chain seq x y z
N MET A 1 -17.43 -38.00 16.20
CA MET A 1 -16.98 -36.85 17.01
C MET A 1 -15.54 -36.57 16.63
N ILE A 2 -15.31 -35.63 15.68
CA ILE A 2 -13.99 -35.33 15.16
C ILE A 2 -13.48 -34.12 15.92
N VAL A 3 -12.39 -34.30 16.65
CA VAL A 3 -11.74 -33.25 17.45
C VAL A 3 -10.76 -32.52 16.54
N TYR A 4 -11.07 -31.28 16.15
CA TYR A 4 -10.11 -30.38 15.50
C TYR A 4 -9.11 -29.87 16.56
N ARG A 5 -7.87 -30.32 16.46
CA ARG A 5 -6.75 -29.68 17.17
C ARG A 5 -6.43 -28.37 16.46
N GLY A 6 -6.69 -27.24 17.14
CA GLY A 6 -6.34 -25.93 16.67
C GLY A 6 -4.82 -25.78 16.56
N VAL A 7 -4.36 -25.42 15.38
CA VAL A 7 -2.99 -24.92 15.16
C VAL A 7 -3.00 -23.48 15.69
N ALA A 8 -2.23 -23.21 16.71
CA ALA A 8 -2.08 -21.87 17.28
C ALA A 8 -1.48 -20.94 16.20
N ALA A 9 -2.12 -19.80 15.99
CA ALA A 9 -1.58 -18.73 15.17
C ALA A 9 -0.21 -18.28 15.73
N PRO A 10 0.79 -18.01 14.90
CA PRO A 10 2.07 -17.53 15.37
C PRO A 10 1.90 -16.16 16.05
N ASN A 11 2.38 -16.08 17.28
CA ASN A 11 2.39 -14.87 18.10
C ASN A 11 3.29 -13.82 17.42
N PRO A 12 2.81 -12.60 17.08
CA PRO A 12 3.59 -11.59 16.38
C PRO A 12 4.60 -10.85 17.26
N LEU A 13 4.80 -11.26 18.53
CA LEU A 13 5.65 -10.55 19.48
C LEU A 13 6.79 -11.45 19.98
N ARG A 14 7.82 -11.70 19.17
CA ARG A 14 9.15 -12.04 19.69
C ARG A 14 9.96 -10.76 19.84
N ARG A 15 10.09 -10.27 21.06
CA ARG A 15 11.09 -9.27 21.42
C ARG A 15 12.46 -9.96 21.47
N HIS A 16 13.37 -9.53 20.61
CA HIS A 16 14.80 -9.71 20.80
C HIS A 16 15.38 -8.38 21.27
N GLU A 17 15.81 -8.34 22.51
CA GLU A 17 16.55 -7.20 23.08
C GLU A 17 17.95 -7.16 22.45
N HIS A 18 18.10 -6.32 21.45
CA HIS A 18 19.30 -5.58 21.05
C HIS A 18 18.92 -4.70 19.85
N ASN A 19 18.79 -3.37 20.10
CA ASN A 19 18.44 -2.34 19.10
C ASN A 19 17.23 -2.73 18.23
N ASP A 20 16.05 -2.69 18.84
CA ASP A 20 14.80 -3.10 18.20
C ASP A 20 14.37 -2.15 17.08
N ILE A 21 14.90 -2.37 15.90
CA ILE A 21 14.20 -2.00 14.68
C ILE A 21 13.07 -3.01 14.54
N VAL A 22 11.84 -2.62 14.90
CA VAL A 22 10.64 -3.43 14.64
C VAL A 22 10.43 -3.44 13.13
N VAL A 23 10.94 -4.48 12.46
CA VAL A 23 10.75 -4.69 11.04
C VAL A 23 9.35 -5.28 10.83
N PHE A 24 8.43 -4.49 10.30
CA PHE A 24 7.12 -4.97 9.85
C PHE A 24 7.25 -5.46 8.42
N MET A 25 7.59 -6.71 8.21
CA MET A 25 7.54 -7.28 6.87
C MET A 25 6.08 -7.44 6.42
N PRO A 26 5.75 -7.12 5.16
CA PRO A 26 4.44 -7.45 4.64
C PRO A 26 4.21 -8.96 4.73
N PRO A 27 2.95 -9.41 4.92
CA PRO A 27 2.67 -10.84 4.97
C PRO A 27 3.00 -11.50 3.64
N SER A 28 3.31 -12.79 3.68
CA SER A 28 3.53 -13.59 2.47
C SER A 28 2.29 -13.53 1.57
N LEU A 29 2.53 -13.43 0.26
CA LEU A 29 1.46 -13.49 -0.73
C LEU A 29 0.84 -14.89 -0.76
N ILE A 30 -0.46 -14.95 -0.98
CA ILE A 30 -1.25 -16.19 -1.06
C ILE A 30 -1.85 -16.38 -2.45
N SER A 31 -2.09 -17.62 -2.83
CA SER A 31 -2.81 -17.95 -4.05
C SER A 31 -4.31 -17.90 -3.80
N LEU A 32 -5.05 -17.21 -4.68
CA LEU A 32 -6.51 -17.26 -4.73
C LEU A 32 -6.96 -18.09 -5.92
N VAL A 33 -8.02 -18.85 -5.73
CA VAL A 33 -8.62 -19.66 -6.81
C VAL A 33 -9.10 -18.73 -7.94
N GLY A 34 -8.68 -19.01 -9.17
CA GLY A 34 -9.04 -18.19 -10.33
C GLY A 34 -8.27 -16.89 -10.51
N HIS A 35 -7.35 -16.53 -9.60
CA HIS A 35 -6.50 -15.36 -9.75
C HIS A 35 -5.12 -15.74 -10.32
N PRO A 36 -4.63 -15.05 -11.40
CA PRO A 36 -3.40 -15.42 -12.10
C PRO A 36 -2.11 -15.09 -11.32
N ALA A 37 -2.20 -14.29 -10.27
CA ALA A 37 -1.07 -13.88 -9.45
C ALA A 37 -1.36 -14.14 -7.97
N GLN A 38 -0.31 -14.29 -7.17
CA GLN A 38 -0.46 -14.31 -5.71
C GLN A 38 -0.78 -12.90 -5.21
N VAL A 39 -1.63 -12.80 -4.18
CA VAL A 39 -2.15 -11.57 -3.62
C VAL A 39 -1.88 -11.47 -2.12
N LEU A 40 -2.00 -10.27 -1.55
CA LEU A 40 -1.95 -10.11 -0.10
C LEU A 40 -3.16 -10.80 0.56
N PRO A 41 -2.97 -11.46 1.72
CA PRO A 41 -4.08 -11.90 2.56
C PRO A 41 -4.98 -10.72 2.93
N ARG A 42 -6.28 -10.96 3.11
CA ARG A 42 -7.25 -9.92 3.48
C ARG A 42 -6.76 -9.09 4.66
N GLY A 43 -7.06 -7.79 4.64
CA GLY A 43 -6.75 -6.85 5.68
C GLY A 43 -5.83 -5.71 5.24
N LEU A 44 -5.57 -4.80 6.17
CA LEU A 44 -4.68 -3.66 5.99
C LEU A 44 -3.35 -3.96 6.72
N HIS A 45 -2.26 -4.00 5.96
CA HIS A 45 -0.93 -4.33 6.45
C HIS A 45 -0.06 -3.08 6.42
N PHE A 46 0.33 -2.57 7.59
CA PHE A 46 1.22 -1.42 7.68
C PHE A 46 2.67 -1.83 7.55
N VAL A 47 3.40 -1.14 6.66
CA VAL A 47 4.83 -1.33 6.43
C VAL A 47 5.52 0.03 6.25
N SER A 48 6.85 0.08 6.35
CA SER A 48 7.64 1.23 5.91
C SER A 48 7.75 1.28 4.38
N LEU A 49 8.10 2.44 3.82
CA LEU A 49 8.33 2.58 2.38
C LEU A 49 9.48 1.67 1.90
N ARG A 50 10.48 1.43 2.74
CA ARG A 50 11.59 0.52 2.46
C ARG A 50 11.11 -0.93 2.36
N GLU A 51 10.36 -1.39 3.33
CA GLU A 51 9.80 -2.76 3.34
C GLU A 51 8.85 -2.98 2.16
N PHE A 52 8.05 -1.97 1.82
CA PHE A 52 7.22 -1.98 0.63
C PHE A 52 8.06 -2.14 -0.64
N ARG A 53 9.14 -1.36 -0.80
CA ARG A 53 10.05 -1.49 -1.93
C ARG A 53 10.66 -2.90 -1.99
N ASP A 54 11.20 -3.37 -0.87
CA ASP A 54 11.91 -4.64 -0.81
C ASP A 54 11.00 -5.84 -1.13
N ALA A 55 9.69 -5.75 -0.82
CA ALA A 55 8.71 -6.79 -1.10
C ALA A 55 8.14 -6.74 -2.53
N PHE A 56 7.90 -5.54 -3.07
CA PHE A 56 7.11 -5.40 -4.30
C PHE A 56 7.91 -4.88 -5.51
N VAL A 57 9.18 -4.47 -5.34
CA VAL A 57 10.02 -3.94 -6.44
C VAL A 57 11.08 -4.96 -6.84
N PHE A 58 10.66 -6.02 -7.48
CA PHE A 58 11.53 -7.16 -7.83
C PHE A 58 11.98 -7.20 -9.30
N ASN A 59 11.66 -6.18 -10.12
CA ASN A 59 12.15 -6.04 -11.49
C ASN A 59 12.19 -4.55 -11.92
N ALA A 60 12.79 -4.28 -13.08
CA ALA A 60 13.00 -2.91 -13.59
C ALA A 60 11.69 -2.17 -13.88
N HIS A 61 10.65 -2.86 -14.39
CA HIS A 61 9.35 -2.25 -14.64
C HIS A 61 8.69 -1.75 -13.35
N ARG A 62 8.73 -2.59 -12.30
CA ARG A 62 8.19 -2.23 -10.99
C ARG A 62 9.03 -1.14 -10.32
N ALA A 63 10.35 -1.13 -10.54
CA ALA A 63 11.22 -0.05 -10.07
C ALA A 63 10.86 1.29 -10.71
N TRP A 64 10.57 1.29 -12.02
CA TRP A 64 10.10 2.47 -12.73
C TRP A 64 8.77 3.00 -12.15
N LEU A 65 7.78 2.14 -11.89
CA LEU A 65 6.53 2.55 -11.23
C LEU A 65 6.76 3.06 -9.80
N PHE A 66 7.63 2.37 -9.05
CA PHE A 66 7.95 2.75 -7.67
C PHE A 66 8.65 4.12 -7.58
N ASP A 67 9.47 4.52 -8.54
CA ASP A 67 10.06 5.86 -8.57
C ASP A 67 8.98 6.95 -8.62
N GLY A 68 7.93 6.76 -9.42
CA GLY A 68 6.77 7.64 -9.44
C GLY A 68 6.00 7.63 -8.12
N PHE A 69 5.78 6.45 -7.54
CA PHE A 69 5.15 6.30 -6.23
C PHE A 69 5.94 7.00 -5.11
N ARG A 70 7.26 6.88 -5.12
CA ARG A 70 8.15 7.55 -4.16
C ARG A 70 8.07 9.07 -4.27
N ALA A 71 7.99 9.61 -5.49
CA ALA A 71 7.78 11.05 -5.73
C ALA A 71 6.43 11.50 -5.14
N ALA A 72 5.34 10.76 -5.38
CA ALA A 72 4.04 11.05 -4.80
C ALA A 72 4.08 11.01 -3.25
N CYS A 73 4.72 10.01 -2.66
CA CYS A 73 4.90 9.93 -1.21
C CYS A 73 5.67 11.12 -0.64
N HIS A 74 6.69 11.60 -1.34
CA HIS A 74 7.47 12.77 -0.95
C HIS A 74 6.60 14.04 -0.96
N ASP A 75 5.88 14.30 -2.05
CA ASP A 75 5.07 15.50 -2.22
C ASP A 75 3.88 15.51 -1.23
N LEU A 76 3.21 14.36 -1.05
CA LEU A 76 2.16 14.18 -0.05
C LEU A 76 2.67 14.40 1.39
N ARG A 77 3.84 13.87 1.74
CA ARG A 77 4.46 14.07 3.05
C ARG A 77 4.76 15.55 3.29
N THR A 78 5.32 16.23 2.30
CA THR A 78 5.63 17.67 2.36
C THR A 78 4.36 18.49 2.60
N ALA A 79 3.23 18.07 2.03
CA ALA A 79 1.93 18.67 2.27
C ALA A 79 1.30 18.30 3.64
N GLY A 80 1.94 17.44 4.43
CA GLY A 80 1.47 17.02 5.76
C GLY A 80 0.62 15.76 5.78
N CYS A 81 0.47 15.06 4.65
CA CYS A 81 -0.24 13.79 4.59
C CYS A 81 0.41 12.76 5.53
N ALA A 82 -0.42 12.11 6.35
CA ALA A 82 0.06 11.16 7.35
C ALA A 82 0.19 9.75 6.80
N ARG A 83 -0.66 9.36 5.84
CA ARG A 83 -0.81 7.96 5.41
C ARG A 83 -1.18 7.88 3.93
N ILE A 84 -0.67 6.85 3.26
CA ILE A 84 -1.07 6.43 1.92
C ILE A 84 -1.34 4.93 1.94
N PHE A 85 -2.32 4.48 1.16
CA PHE A 85 -2.74 3.08 1.06
C PHE A 85 -2.62 2.63 -0.39
N VAL A 86 -2.04 1.45 -0.60
CA VAL A 86 -1.79 0.87 -1.92
C VAL A 86 -2.53 -0.44 -2.05
N GLY A 87 -3.29 -0.58 -3.11
CA GLY A 87 -3.98 -1.80 -3.51
C GLY A 87 -3.62 -2.20 -4.94
N GLY A 88 -4.56 -2.84 -5.61
CA GLY A 88 -4.41 -3.13 -7.02
C GLY A 88 -3.34 -4.19 -7.33
N SER A 89 -2.94 -4.23 -8.59
CA SER A 89 -2.02 -5.25 -9.10
C SER A 89 -0.57 -5.04 -8.65
N PHE A 90 -0.20 -3.84 -8.22
CA PHE A 90 1.16 -3.54 -7.78
C PHE A 90 1.52 -4.27 -6.47
N VAL A 91 0.56 -4.55 -5.60
CA VAL A 91 0.77 -5.31 -4.35
C VAL A 91 0.49 -6.81 -4.51
N THR A 92 0.79 -7.35 -5.68
CA THR A 92 0.67 -8.78 -6.02
C THR A 92 1.97 -9.30 -6.64
N SER A 93 2.04 -10.60 -6.94
CA SER A 93 3.17 -11.21 -7.66
C SER A 93 3.14 -10.97 -9.19
N LYS A 94 2.20 -10.17 -9.73
CA LYS A 94 2.13 -9.84 -11.16
C LYS A 94 3.43 -9.15 -11.61
N PRO A 95 4.20 -9.68 -12.60
CA PRO A 95 5.49 -9.10 -12.96
C PRO A 95 5.41 -7.68 -13.55
N THR A 96 4.37 -7.42 -14.34
CA THR A 96 4.20 -6.16 -15.10
C THR A 96 2.80 -5.57 -14.85
N PRO A 97 2.55 -4.98 -13.65
CA PRO A 97 1.35 -4.18 -13.45
C PRO A 97 1.40 -2.95 -14.37
N SER A 98 0.24 -2.48 -14.87
CA SER A 98 0.18 -1.27 -15.71
C SER A 98 0.53 0.00 -14.95
N ASP A 99 0.15 0.03 -13.70
CA ASP A 99 0.24 1.16 -12.77
C ASP A 99 0.21 0.64 -11.33
N TYR A 100 0.30 1.55 -10.38
CA TYR A 100 -0.13 1.30 -9.01
C TYR A 100 -1.43 2.05 -8.74
N ASP A 101 -2.28 1.48 -7.89
CA ASP A 101 -3.50 2.10 -7.40
C ASP A 101 -3.29 2.48 -5.92
N ALA A 102 -3.35 3.77 -5.62
CA ALA A 102 -3.19 4.26 -4.26
C ALA A 102 -4.24 5.30 -3.87
N CYS A 103 -4.58 5.36 -2.60
CA CYS A 103 -5.34 6.46 -2.04
C CYS A 103 -4.62 7.07 -0.83
N TRP A 104 -4.73 8.37 -0.65
CA TRP A 104 -4.09 9.07 0.45
C TRP A 104 -5.10 9.75 1.38
N ASP A 105 -4.74 9.83 2.66
CA ASP A 105 -5.57 10.38 3.72
C ASP A 105 -5.48 11.92 3.73
N PRO A 106 -6.58 12.65 3.43
CA PRO A 106 -6.57 14.11 3.39
C PRO A 106 -6.55 14.76 4.79
N VAL A 107 -6.70 13.99 5.86
CA VAL A 107 -6.75 14.53 7.22
C VAL A 107 -5.41 15.17 7.61
N GLY A 108 -5.44 16.45 7.91
CA GLY A 108 -4.27 17.22 8.33
C GLY A 108 -3.35 17.65 7.19
N VAL A 109 -3.77 17.48 5.95
CA VAL A 109 -3.04 17.98 4.77
C VAL A 109 -3.22 19.49 4.66
N SER A 110 -2.13 20.20 4.33
CA SER A 110 -2.10 21.65 4.15
C SER A 110 -2.95 22.10 2.96
N ALA A 111 -3.53 23.32 3.07
CA ALA A 111 -4.19 23.97 1.95
C ALA A 111 -3.24 24.30 0.76
N ASN A 112 -1.93 24.25 0.98
CA ASN A 112 -0.90 24.44 -0.07
C ASN A 112 -0.50 23.13 -0.75
N LEU A 113 -1.41 22.18 -0.81
CA LEU A 113 -1.20 20.93 -1.56
C LEU A 113 -1.02 21.24 -3.05
N GLU A 114 -0.05 20.60 -3.66
CA GLU A 114 0.19 20.67 -5.12
C GLU A 114 -1.10 20.28 -5.88
N PRO A 115 -1.64 21.13 -6.78
CA PRO A 115 -2.88 20.83 -7.51
C PRO A 115 -2.86 19.49 -8.23
N MET A 116 -1.71 19.06 -8.71
CA MET A 116 -1.53 17.78 -9.37
C MET A 116 -1.91 16.58 -8.50
N LEU A 117 -1.90 16.71 -7.17
CA LEU A 117 -2.25 15.63 -6.25
C LEU A 117 -3.76 15.47 -6.03
N TYR A 118 -4.58 16.47 -6.37
CA TYR A 118 -6.01 16.44 -6.09
C TYR A 118 -6.93 16.90 -7.22
N ASP A 119 -6.45 17.72 -8.19
CA ASP A 119 -7.29 18.25 -9.26
C ASP A 119 -7.52 17.17 -10.32
N GLU A 120 -8.78 16.77 -10.50
CA GLU A 120 -9.16 15.75 -11.49
C GLU A 120 -8.92 16.19 -12.94
N ASN A 121 -8.86 17.50 -13.21
CA ASN A 121 -8.49 18.00 -14.54
C ASN A 121 -7.03 17.72 -14.88
N LEU A 122 -6.18 17.52 -13.87
CA LEU A 122 -4.75 17.20 -14.02
C LEU A 122 -4.45 15.69 -13.90
N ARG A 123 -5.45 14.84 -14.09
CA ARG A 123 -5.30 13.39 -13.93
C ARG A 123 -4.25 12.78 -14.88
N ILE A 124 -4.18 13.27 -16.11
CA ILE A 124 -3.23 12.76 -17.11
C ILE A 124 -1.82 13.14 -16.70
N GLU A 125 -1.58 14.42 -16.39
CA GLU A 125 -0.29 14.93 -15.93
C GLU A 125 0.14 14.27 -14.61
N ARG A 126 -0.82 14.00 -13.71
CA ARG A 126 -0.59 13.25 -12.47
C ARG A 126 -0.08 11.84 -12.76
N ARG A 127 -0.71 11.12 -13.70
CA ARG A 127 -0.26 9.78 -14.11
C ARG A 127 1.10 9.80 -14.78
N ASP A 128 1.40 10.79 -15.59
CA ASP A 128 2.71 10.95 -16.23
C ASP A 128 3.81 11.19 -15.19
N ARG A 129 3.56 12.07 -14.22
CA ARG A 129 4.53 12.41 -13.18
C ARG A 129 4.71 11.26 -12.17
N TYR A 130 3.62 10.73 -11.65
CA TYR A 130 3.65 9.76 -10.55
C TYR A 130 3.52 8.30 -11.00
N ARG A 131 3.23 8.04 -12.29
CA ARG A 131 3.20 6.70 -12.92
C ARG A 131 2.16 5.75 -12.33
N GLY A 132 1.08 6.29 -11.77
CA GLY A 132 0.01 5.51 -11.16
C GLY A 132 -1.23 6.33 -10.87
N ASP A 133 -2.28 5.69 -10.39
CA ASP A 133 -3.51 6.33 -9.97
C ASP A 133 -3.44 6.70 -8.48
N LEU A 134 -3.53 8.00 -8.21
CA LEU A 134 -3.61 8.59 -6.88
C LEU A 134 -5.01 9.14 -6.66
N LEU A 135 -5.72 8.59 -5.70
CA LEU A 135 -7.07 8.98 -5.34
C LEU A 135 -7.06 9.69 -3.99
N ILE A 136 -7.92 10.70 -3.85
CA ILE A 136 -8.21 11.28 -2.53
C ILE A 136 -9.26 10.37 -1.90
N GLY A 137 -8.94 9.74 -0.81
CA GLY A 137 -9.87 8.81 -0.21
C GLY A 137 -10.30 9.23 1.17
N GLY A 138 -11.59 9.06 1.52
CA GLY A 138 -11.97 8.80 2.88
C GLY A 138 -11.35 7.48 3.30
N CYS A 139 -10.07 7.50 3.60
CA CYS A 139 -9.32 6.39 4.14
C CYS A 139 -9.58 6.32 5.64
N ASP A 140 -10.85 6.31 6.02
CA ASP A 140 -11.17 5.81 7.34
C ASP A 140 -10.62 4.39 7.40
N PRO A 141 -9.72 4.06 8.36
CA PRO A 141 -9.15 2.71 8.49
C PRO A 141 -10.20 1.66 8.82
N GLY A 142 -11.46 2.03 8.81
CA GLY A 142 -12.60 1.12 8.89
C GLY A 142 -12.96 0.54 7.53
N PRO A 143 -13.67 -0.61 7.50
CA PRO A 143 -14.10 -1.28 6.28
C PRO A 143 -15.18 -0.50 5.49
N THR A 144 -15.40 0.76 5.80
CA THR A 144 -16.50 1.60 5.30
C THR A 144 -16.10 2.59 4.21
N GLY A 145 -14.80 2.88 4.02
CA GLY A 145 -14.33 3.80 2.98
C GLY A 145 -14.57 3.25 1.57
N GLU A 146 -15.21 4.02 0.69
CA GLU A 146 -15.56 3.59 -0.68
C GLU A 146 -14.31 3.18 -1.48
N PHE A 147 -13.24 3.96 -1.40
CA PHE A 147 -11.96 3.65 -2.06
C PHE A 147 -11.23 2.48 -1.43
N PHE A 148 -11.34 2.30 -0.12
CA PHE A 148 -10.79 1.12 0.54
C PHE A 148 -11.43 -0.16 -0.01
N ARG A 149 -12.78 -0.18 -0.13
CA ARG A 149 -13.49 -1.32 -0.72
C ARG A 149 -13.16 -1.52 -2.20
N PHE A 150 -13.00 -0.43 -2.94
CA PHE A 150 -12.63 -0.50 -4.35
C PHE A 150 -11.23 -1.09 -4.54
N LEU A 151 -10.23 -0.63 -3.78
CA LEU A 151 -8.85 -1.08 -3.88
C LEU A 151 -8.63 -2.47 -3.27
N SER A 152 -9.42 -2.85 -2.26
CA SER A 152 -9.33 -4.18 -1.64
C SER A 152 -10.08 -5.28 -2.40
N ARG A 153 -10.87 -4.94 -3.42
CA ARG A 153 -11.61 -5.94 -4.20
C ARG A 153 -10.87 -6.29 -5.49
N ASP A 154 -10.69 -7.59 -5.71
CA ASP A 154 -10.17 -8.09 -6.96
C ASP A 154 -11.20 -7.97 -8.09
N LYS A 155 -10.81 -7.31 -9.20
CA LYS A 155 -11.71 -7.07 -10.34
C LYS A 155 -12.05 -8.35 -11.11
N THR A 156 -11.21 -9.39 -11.02
CA THR A 156 -11.36 -10.64 -11.77
C THR A 156 -12.23 -11.63 -11.02
N THR A 157 -11.97 -11.80 -9.72
CA THR A 157 -12.63 -12.82 -8.89
C THR A 157 -13.77 -12.26 -8.03
N GLY A 158 -13.79 -10.95 -7.81
CA GLY A 158 -14.70 -10.29 -6.87
C GLY A 158 -14.32 -10.50 -5.40
N GLU A 159 -13.27 -11.29 -5.12
CA GLU A 159 -12.81 -11.59 -3.77
C GLU A 159 -12.11 -10.39 -3.14
N GLU A 160 -12.18 -10.31 -1.81
CA GLU A 160 -11.40 -9.32 -1.07
C GLU A 160 -9.96 -9.77 -0.91
N ARG A 161 -9.04 -8.85 -1.16
CA ARG A 161 -7.59 -9.00 -0.97
C ARG A 161 -7.04 -7.92 -0.04
N GLY A 162 -5.84 -8.13 0.47
CA GLY A 162 -5.18 -7.18 1.35
C GLY A 162 -4.70 -5.92 0.63
N MET A 163 -4.43 -4.91 1.44
CA MET A 163 -3.83 -3.63 1.05
C MET A 163 -2.62 -3.32 1.93
N ILE A 164 -1.73 -2.48 1.43
CA ILE A 164 -0.60 -1.96 2.20
C ILE A 164 -0.90 -0.53 2.64
N GLY A 165 -0.71 -0.25 3.93
CA GLY A 165 -0.68 1.10 4.49
C GLY A 165 0.77 1.55 4.75
N ILE A 166 1.10 2.79 4.38
CA ILE A 166 2.42 3.39 4.62
C ILE A 166 2.22 4.67 5.41
N LYS A 167 2.91 4.79 6.56
CA LYS A 167 2.92 6.00 7.39
C LYS A 167 3.99 6.96 6.90
N LEU A 168 3.59 8.05 6.26
CA LEU A 168 4.51 9.01 5.63
C LEU A 168 5.29 9.85 6.64
N LYS A 169 4.71 10.16 7.80
CA LYS A 169 5.37 10.96 8.85
C LYS A 169 6.57 10.26 9.51
N LEU A 170 6.65 8.94 9.45
CA LEU A 170 7.76 8.17 10.03
C LEU A 170 9.00 8.10 9.13
N LEU A 171 8.93 8.61 7.90
CA LEU A 171 10.06 8.59 6.96
C LEU A 171 11.23 9.50 7.37
N GLU A 172 11.03 10.42 8.34
CA GLU A 172 12.09 11.32 8.81
C GLU A 172 13.14 10.64 9.70
N ILE A 173 12.78 9.56 10.38
CA ILE A 173 13.64 8.90 11.36
C ILE A 173 14.68 7.97 10.69
N MET A 174 14.50 7.63 9.41
CA MET A 174 15.34 6.65 8.72
C MET A 174 16.33 7.24 7.71
N ASN A 175 16.39 8.57 7.57
CA ASN A 175 17.34 9.29 6.70
C ASN A 175 18.31 10.18 7.48
N SER A 176 18.41 10.00 8.81
CA SER A 176 19.39 10.69 9.69
C SER A 176 20.55 9.78 10.00
#